data_50bc0f2380aa88d21bfb9f1be41d2227
#
_entry.id   50bc0f2380aa88d21bfb9f1be41d2227
#
_cell.length_a   1.000
_cell.length_b   1.000
_cell.length_c   1.000
_cell.angle_alpha   90.00
_cell.angle_beta   90.00
_cell.angle_gamma   90.00
#
_symmetry.space_group_name_H-M   'P 1'
#
loop_
_entity.id
_entity.type
_entity.pdbx_description
1 polymer ?
#
loop_
_entity_poly.entity_id
_entity_poly.type
_entity_poly.pdbx_seq_one_letter_code
_entity_poly.pdbx_strand_id
1 'polypeptide(L)'
;MPIIYLSPSTQENNYFVNGGTEEQYMNLLADKMIPYLDASGIRYVRNTPSMTAASSIAASNAGNYDLHLALHSNAAPESKYGTVRGSIVFYYPSSTKGRRAAEIIANGLKDIYPDPNLVRAEGTTAIGEVRRVRAPSVFLERAFHDNVADANWIKNNLDAIARNLVLSLTEYFGIPFYEAELNRTGMVDVSWGVLNIRAQPNQNTPILAQAPDGAPLTILNRSNGWYLVNYNGTIGYASGDFITIN
;
A
#
# COMPACT_ATOMS: atom_id res chain seq x y z
N MET A 1 -3.54 -4.37 14.25
CA MET A 1 -3.07 -3.62 13.06
C MET A 1 -3.13 -4.56 11.88
N PRO A 2 -3.80 -4.20 10.79
CA PRO A 2 -3.84 -5.04 9.60
C PRO A 2 -2.44 -5.20 8.98
N ILE A 3 -2.26 -6.29 8.25
CA ILE A 3 -1.02 -6.56 7.52
C ILE A 3 -1.35 -6.95 6.07
N ILE A 4 -0.70 -6.32 5.11
CA ILE A 4 -0.86 -6.63 3.69
C ILE A 4 0.40 -7.25 3.11
N TYR A 5 0.23 -8.07 2.05
CA TYR A 5 1.32 -8.39 1.15
C TYR A 5 1.25 -7.43 -0.05
N LEU A 6 2.24 -6.57 -0.18
CA LEU A 6 2.34 -5.57 -1.25
C LEU A 6 3.19 -6.15 -2.39
N SER A 7 2.58 -6.35 -3.53
CA SER A 7 3.19 -7.02 -4.70
C SER A 7 3.24 -6.09 -5.91
N PRO A 8 4.17 -5.11 -5.95
CA PRO A 8 4.42 -4.36 -7.18
C PRO A 8 4.94 -5.27 -8.28
N SER A 9 4.63 -4.92 -9.53
CA SER A 9 5.05 -5.66 -10.73
C SER A 9 6.55 -5.93 -10.75
N THR A 10 6.91 -7.11 -11.22
CA THR A 10 8.29 -7.55 -11.48
C THR A 10 8.55 -7.67 -13.00
N GLN A 11 7.71 -7.04 -13.83
CA GLN A 11 7.76 -7.12 -15.29
C GLN A 11 8.67 -6.02 -15.87
N GLU A 12 9.96 -6.28 -15.91
CA GLU A 12 11.00 -5.37 -16.39
C GLU A 12 10.96 -5.10 -17.90
N ASN A 13 10.32 -6.00 -18.66
CA ASN A 13 10.25 -5.92 -20.12
C ASN A 13 8.93 -5.30 -20.63
N ASN A 14 8.03 -4.88 -19.75
CA ASN A 14 6.82 -4.15 -20.10
C ASN A 14 7.12 -2.66 -20.13
N TYR A 15 7.35 -2.12 -21.31
CA TYR A 15 7.76 -0.72 -21.48
C TYR A 15 6.56 0.23 -21.57
N PHE A 16 6.67 1.33 -20.85
CA PHE A 16 5.77 2.47 -21.06
C PHE A 16 6.06 3.14 -22.41
N VAL A 17 5.03 3.52 -23.13
CA VAL A 17 5.14 4.20 -24.44
C VAL A 17 5.99 5.48 -24.39
N ASN A 18 6.08 6.12 -23.23
CA ASN A 18 6.84 7.33 -22.96
C ASN A 18 8.11 7.08 -22.12
N GLY A 19 8.64 5.85 -22.13
CA GLY A 19 9.89 5.42 -21.45
C GLY A 19 9.68 4.87 -20.04
N GLY A 20 10.64 4.09 -19.57
CA GLY A 20 10.60 3.35 -18.32
C GLY A 20 9.77 2.07 -18.42
N THR A 21 9.70 1.30 -17.33
CA THR A 21 9.07 -0.01 -17.30
C THR A 21 7.94 -0.08 -16.28
N GLU A 22 7.08 -1.07 -16.42
CA GLU A 22 6.02 -1.36 -15.45
C GLU A 22 6.60 -1.63 -14.07
N GLU A 23 7.62 -2.49 -13.97
CA GLU A 23 8.35 -2.74 -12.74
C GLU A 23 8.79 -1.43 -12.07
N GLN A 24 9.47 -0.56 -12.81
CA GLN A 24 9.98 0.71 -12.28
C GLN A 24 8.86 1.56 -11.67
N TYR A 25 7.77 1.81 -12.39
CA TYR A 25 6.71 2.71 -11.91
C TYR A 25 5.83 2.08 -10.84
N MET A 26 5.62 0.76 -10.87
CA MET A 26 4.85 0.09 -9.81
C MET A 26 5.65 -0.01 -8.51
N ASN A 27 6.97 -0.14 -8.59
CA ASN A 27 7.84 -0.06 -7.42
C ASN A 27 7.92 1.36 -6.85
N LEU A 28 8.04 2.40 -7.69
CA LEU A 28 7.95 3.80 -7.24
C LEU A 28 6.60 4.11 -6.57
N LEU A 29 5.51 3.57 -7.10
CA LEU A 29 4.21 3.71 -6.45
C LEU A 29 4.16 3.04 -5.08
N ALA A 30 4.66 1.81 -4.99
CA ALA A 30 4.74 1.10 -3.71
C ALA A 30 5.58 1.90 -2.69
N ASP A 31 6.71 2.48 -3.11
CA ASP A 31 7.53 3.36 -2.25
C ASP A 31 6.73 4.55 -1.72
N LYS A 32 5.93 5.18 -2.59
CA LYS A 32 5.08 6.31 -2.20
C LYS A 32 3.88 5.93 -1.33
N MET A 33 3.44 4.67 -1.36
CA MET A 33 2.40 4.16 -0.44
C MET A 33 2.92 3.98 0.99
N ILE A 34 4.21 3.66 1.17
CA ILE A 34 4.79 3.31 2.46
C ILE A 34 4.52 4.36 3.54
N PRO A 35 4.80 5.67 3.33
CA PRO A 35 4.55 6.68 4.37
C PRO A 35 3.08 6.74 4.81
N TYR A 36 2.12 6.57 3.89
CA TYR A 36 0.69 6.56 4.21
C TYR A 36 0.26 5.27 4.92
N LEU A 37 0.83 4.11 4.53
CA LEU A 37 0.61 2.82 5.21
C LEU A 37 1.08 2.90 6.65
N ASP A 38 2.30 3.40 6.86
CA ASP A 38 2.91 3.57 8.17
C ASP A 38 2.08 4.53 9.03
N ALA A 39 1.73 5.71 8.49
CA ALA A 39 0.91 6.71 9.19
C ALA A 39 -0.45 6.14 9.60
N SER A 40 -1.07 5.32 8.77
CA SER A 40 -2.38 4.71 9.02
C SER A 40 -2.31 3.39 9.80
N GLY A 41 -1.11 2.94 10.19
CA GLY A 41 -0.92 1.72 10.99
C GLY A 41 -1.21 0.43 10.22
N ILE A 42 -1.02 0.42 8.91
CA ILE A 42 -1.09 -0.78 8.07
C ILE A 42 0.31 -1.33 7.88
N ARG A 43 0.58 -2.51 8.46
CA ARG A 43 1.85 -3.22 8.24
C ARG A 43 1.88 -3.84 6.85
N TYR A 44 3.07 -4.03 6.32
CA TYR A 44 3.25 -4.66 5.02
C TYR A 44 4.48 -5.56 4.98
N VAL A 45 4.41 -6.56 4.12
CA VAL A 45 5.57 -7.29 3.57
C VAL A 45 5.52 -7.09 2.06
N ARG A 46 6.66 -6.87 1.45
CA ARG A 46 6.73 -6.52 0.03
C ARG A 46 7.61 -7.52 -0.73
N ASN A 47 7.25 -7.84 -1.97
CA ASN A 47 8.14 -8.53 -2.89
C ASN A 47 9.32 -7.62 -3.30
N THR A 48 10.31 -8.19 -3.96
CA THR A 48 11.46 -7.47 -4.51
C THR A 48 11.45 -7.54 -6.05
N PRO A 49 12.04 -6.56 -6.75
CA PRO A 49 12.14 -6.58 -8.21
C PRO A 49 12.78 -7.86 -8.79
N SER A 50 13.68 -8.50 -8.06
CA SER A 50 14.33 -9.75 -8.47
C SER A 50 13.42 -11.00 -8.40
N MET A 51 12.21 -10.85 -7.83
CA MET A 51 11.25 -11.95 -7.75
C MET A 51 10.47 -12.10 -9.08
N THR A 52 9.83 -13.26 -9.23
CA THR A 52 8.85 -13.51 -10.29
C THR A 52 7.44 -13.50 -9.71
N ALA A 53 6.41 -13.42 -10.54
CA ALA A 53 5.02 -13.58 -10.09
C ALA A 53 4.82 -14.89 -9.31
N ALA A 54 5.48 -15.98 -9.70
CA ALA A 54 5.38 -17.26 -9.01
C ALA A 54 6.03 -17.21 -7.61
N SER A 55 7.21 -16.60 -7.47
CA SER A 55 7.86 -16.46 -6.16
C SER A 55 7.17 -15.44 -5.26
N SER A 56 6.56 -14.37 -5.82
CA SER A 56 5.71 -13.43 -5.08
C SER A 56 4.48 -14.13 -4.50
N ILE A 57 3.81 -14.96 -5.30
CA ILE A 57 2.68 -15.79 -4.84
C ILE A 57 3.12 -16.74 -3.72
N ALA A 58 4.26 -17.41 -3.89
CA ALA A 58 4.79 -18.34 -2.88
C ALA A 58 5.13 -17.63 -1.57
N ALA A 59 5.78 -16.46 -1.64
CA ALA A 59 6.10 -15.64 -0.46
C ALA A 59 4.83 -15.12 0.24
N SER A 60 3.83 -14.66 -0.52
CA SER A 60 2.52 -14.29 0.02
C SER A 60 1.86 -15.47 0.73
N ASN A 61 1.92 -16.67 0.15
CA ASN A 61 1.31 -17.87 0.72
C ASN A 61 2.09 -18.43 1.92
N ALA A 62 3.33 -18.04 2.13
CA ALA A 62 4.12 -18.42 3.29
C ALA A 62 3.75 -17.62 4.55
N GLY A 63 3.15 -16.44 4.41
CA GLY A 63 2.68 -15.61 5.51
C GLY A 63 1.16 -15.65 5.69
N ASN A 64 0.69 -14.89 6.68
CA ASN A 64 -0.73 -14.64 6.93
C ASN A 64 -0.99 -13.14 6.75
N TYR A 65 -1.72 -12.79 5.71
CA TYR A 65 -2.02 -11.42 5.33
C TYR A 65 -3.53 -11.19 5.27
N ASP A 66 -3.95 -10.01 5.68
CA ASP A 66 -5.36 -9.59 5.62
C ASP A 66 -5.80 -9.24 4.20
N LEU A 67 -4.82 -8.85 3.35
CA LEU A 67 -5.00 -8.61 1.92
C LEU A 67 -3.67 -8.82 1.17
N HIS A 68 -3.75 -9.38 -0.04
CA HIS A 68 -2.70 -9.33 -1.04
C HIS A 68 -3.05 -8.25 -2.06
N LEU A 69 -2.19 -7.25 -2.20
CA LEU A 69 -2.36 -6.13 -3.11
C LEU A 69 -1.29 -6.17 -4.20
N ALA A 70 -1.67 -6.58 -5.40
CA ALA A 70 -0.80 -6.56 -6.56
C ALA A 70 -0.97 -5.25 -7.34
N LEU A 71 0.15 -4.61 -7.67
CA LEU A 71 0.19 -3.33 -8.40
C LEU A 71 0.78 -3.56 -9.79
N HIS A 72 -0.04 -3.37 -10.80
CA HIS A 72 0.31 -3.53 -12.21
C HIS A 72 -0.20 -2.36 -13.06
N SER A 73 0.25 -2.28 -14.28
CA SER A 73 -0.30 -1.45 -15.33
C SER A 73 -0.57 -2.30 -16.58
N ASN A 74 -1.68 -2.04 -17.25
CA ASN A 74 -2.20 -2.83 -18.34
C ASN A 74 -1.50 -2.52 -19.67
N ALA A 75 -1.58 -3.45 -20.60
CA ALA A 75 -1.29 -3.25 -22.02
C ALA A 75 -2.44 -3.76 -22.87
N ALA A 76 -2.79 -3.02 -23.91
CA ALA A 76 -3.78 -3.46 -24.87
C ALA A 76 -3.22 -4.59 -25.77
N PRO A 77 -4.07 -5.49 -26.28
CA PRO A 77 -3.66 -6.41 -27.33
C PRO A 77 -3.06 -5.64 -28.52
N GLU A 78 -2.13 -6.25 -29.25
CA GLU A 78 -1.42 -5.64 -30.38
C GLU A 78 -2.34 -4.88 -31.36
N SER A 79 -3.51 -5.47 -31.67
CA SER A 79 -4.51 -4.88 -32.57
C SER A 79 -5.17 -3.61 -32.03
N LYS A 80 -5.02 -3.30 -30.73
CA LYS A 80 -5.60 -2.14 -30.05
C LYS A 80 -4.54 -1.31 -29.30
N TYR A 81 -3.27 -1.57 -29.57
CA TYR A 81 -2.15 -0.88 -28.90
C TYR A 81 -2.32 0.64 -28.96
N GLY A 82 -2.14 1.30 -27.84
CA GLY A 82 -2.25 2.76 -27.68
C GLY A 82 -3.69 3.30 -27.71
N THR A 83 -4.72 2.49 -27.95
CA THR A 83 -6.11 2.99 -28.10
C THR A 83 -6.99 2.72 -26.90
N VAL A 84 -6.64 1.76 -26.05
CA VAL A 84 -7.43 1.39 -24.86
C VAL A 84 -6.99 2.22 -23.67
N ARG A 85 -7.94 2.59 -22.80
CA ARG A 85 -7.73 3.34 -21.57
C ARG A 85 -8.57 2.80 -20.42
N GLY A 86 -8.22 3.18 -19.22
CA GLY A 86 -9.01 2.88 -18.02
C GLY A 86 -8.27 2.04 -16.99
N SER A 87 -8.90 1.83 -15.85
CA SER A 87 -8.33 1.08 -14.73
C SER A 87 -9.26 -0.07 -14.33
N ILE A 88 -8.70 -1.25 -14.11
CA ILE A 88 -9.46 -2.42 -13.71
C ILE A 88 -8.87 -2.97 -12.41
N VAL A 89 -9.71 -3.24 -11.43
CA VAL A 89 -9.34 -3.90 -10.18
C VAL A 89 -9.90 -5.31 -10.19
N PHE A 90 -9.03 -6.27 -10.42
CA PHE A 90 -9.40 -7.68 -10.48
C PHE A 90 -9.46 -8.33 -9.11
N TYR A 91 -10.40 -9.27 -8.94
CA TYR A 91 -10.55 -10.11 -7.75
C TYR A 91 -10.96 -11.53 -8.13
N TYR A 92 -10.80 -12.50 -7.23
CA TYR A 92 -11.26 -13.86 -7.45
C TYR A 92 -12.79 -13.95 -7.27
N PRO A 93 -13.57 -14.46 -8.24
CA PRO A 93 -15.04 -14.34 -8.25
C PRO A 93 -15.75 -14.88 -7.01
N SER A 94 -15.24 -15.93 -6.38
CA SER A 94 -15.82 -16.49 -5.15
C SER A 94 -15.32 -15.84 -3.86
N SER A 95 -14.38 -14.88 -3.92
CA SER A 95 -13.85 -14.19 -2.76
C SER A 95 -14.68 -12.95 -2.43
N THR A 96 -15.56 -13.05 -1.45
CA THR A 96 -16.38 -11.90 -0.99
C THR A 96 -15.52 -10.78 -0.41
N LYS A 97 -14.43 -11.11 0.31
CA LYS A 97 -13.48 -10.12 0.83
C LYS A 97 -12.67 -9.46 -0.27
N GLY A 98 -12.17 -10.24 -1.25
CA GLY A 98 -11.45 -9.70 -2.40
C GLY A 98 -12.34 -8.80 -3.25
N ARG A 99 -13.59 -9.21 -3.50
CA ARG A 99 -14.59 -8.39 -4.21
C ARG A 99 -14.84 -7.06 -3.49
N ARG A 100 -15.08 -7.08 -2.19
CA ARG A 100 -15.28 -5.86 -1.41
C ARG A 100 -14.07 -4.92 -1.49
N ALA A 101 -12.86 -5.45 -1.36
CA ALA A 101 -11.64 -4.66 -1.51
C ALA A 101 -11.52 -4.05 -2.91
N ALA A 102 -11.78 -4.83 -3.96
CA ALA A 102 -11.72 -4.36 -5.34
C ALA A 102 -12.76 -3.26 -5.64
N GLU A 103 -13.98 -3.39 -5.14
CA GLU A 103 -15.04 -2.40 -5.31
C GLU A 103 -14.69 -1.08 -4.60
N ILE A 104 -14.16 -1.12 -3.36
CA ILE A 104 -13.70 0.06 -2.62
C ILE A 104 -12.56 0.76 -3.38
N ILE A 105 -11.53 0.02 -3.79
CA ILE A 105 -10.39 0.56 -4.52
C ILE A 105 -10.83 1.15 -5.87
N ALA A 106 -11.68 0.46 -6.61
CA ALA A 106 -12.20 0.98 -7.89
C ALA A 106 -13.00 2.27 -7.69
N ASN A 107 -13.83 2.36 -6.64
CA ASN A 107 -14.55 3.59 -6.33
C ASN A 107 -13.61 4.74 -5.96
N GLY A 108 -12.60 4.50 -5.12
CA GLY A 108 -11.59 5.52 -4.83
C GLY A 108 -10.84 5.99 -6.07
N LEU A 109 -10.48 5.07 -6.98
CA LEU A 109 -9.81 5.42 -8.24
C LEU A 109 -10.68 6.27 -9.17
N LYS A 110 -12.01 6.15 -9.14
CA LYS A 110 -12.92 7.02 -9.90
C LYS A 110 -12.79 8.49 -9.53
N ASP A 111 -12.41 8.79 -8.28
CA ASP A 111 -12.28 10.17 -7.81
C ASP A 111 -11.05 10.88 -8.39
N ILE A 112 -10.05 10.13 -8.85
CA ILE A 112 -8.77 10.67 -9.30
C ILE A 112 -8.43 10.35 -10.76
N TYR A 113 -9.09 9.35 -11.36
CA TYR A 113 -8.86 9.00 -12.77
C TYR A 113 -9.63 9.94 -13.69
N PRO A 114 -9.05 10.42 -14.83
CA PRO A 114 -9.66 11.45 -15.68
C PRO A 114 -11.05 11.12 -16.23
N ASP A 115 -11.35 9.84 -16.47
CA ASP A 115 -12.68 9.39 -16.88
C ASP A 115 -13.16 8.26 -15.95
N PRO A 116 -13.98 8.57 -14.92
CA PRO A 116 -14.44 7.60 -13.94
C PRO A 116 -15.24 6.44 -14.54
N ASN A 117 -15.82 6.60 -15.73
CA ASN A 117 -16.58 5.54 -16.40
C ASN A 117 -15.68 4.40 -16.93
N LEU A 118 -14.38 4.67 -17.07
CA LEU A 118 -13.38 3.70 -17.47
C LEU A 118 -12.75 2.93 -16.30
N VAL A 119 -13.23 3.17 -15.06
CA VAL A 119 -12.74 2.49 -13.86
C VAL A 119 -13.77 1.49 -13.36
N ARG A 120 -13.36 0.23 -13.13
CA ARG A 120 -14.24 -0.82 -12.65
C ARG A 120 -13.53 -1.90 -11.83
N ALA A 121 -14.32 -2.60 -11.01
CA ALA A 121 -13.91 -3.88 -10.41
C ALA A 121 -14.43 -5.04 -11.26
N GLU A 122 -13.62 -6.10 -11.43
CA GLU A 122 -13.97 -7.23 -12.29
C GLU A 122 -13.48 -8.57 -11.70
N GLY A 123 -14.33 -9.59 -11.72
CA GLY A 123 -13.97 -10.94 -11.29
C GLY A 123 -13.19 -11.70 -12.36
N THR A 124 -12.05 -12.32 -11.98
CA THR A 124 -11.25 -13.12 -12.93
C THR A 124 -10.67 -14.37 -12.29
N THR A 125 -10.52 -15.41 -13.11
CA THR A 125 -9.80 -16.65 -12.78
C THR A 125 -8.49 -16.79 -13.59
N ALA A 126 -8.20 -15.85 -14.50
CA ALA A 126 -7.06 -15.92 -15.40
C ALA A 126 -5.73 -15.51 -14.71
N ILE A 127 -5.79 -14.58 -13.76
CA ILE A 127 -4.60 -13.99 -13.12
C ILE A 127 -4.11 -14.84 -11.96
N GLY A 128 -2.80 -15.18 -11.98
CA GLY A 128 -2.18 -16.04 -10.96
C GLY A 128 -2.23 -15.45 -9.55
N GLU A 129 -1.92 -14.17 -9.39
CA GLU A 129 -1.92 -13.45 -8.11
C GLU A 129 -3.33 -13.21 -7.54
N VAL A 130 -4.37 -13.43 -8.34
CA VAL A 130 -5.76 -13.45 -7.88
C VAL A 130 -6.19 -14.86 -7.47
N ARG A 131 -5.85 -15.87 -8.30
CA ARG A 131 -6.36 -17.24 -8.15
C ARG A 131 -5.58 -18.11 -7.18
N ARG A 132 -4.25 -17.91 -7.06
CA ARG A 132 -3.33 -18.82 -6.34
C ARG A 132 -2.93 -18.31 -4.96
N VAL A 133 -3.34 -17.12 -4.60
CA VAL A 133 -3.04 -16.50 -3.31
C VAL A 133 -4.10 -16.92 -2.28
N ARG A 134 -3.66 -17.28 -1.06
CA ARG A 134 -4.55 -17.69 0.03
C ARG A 134 -5.25 -16.51 0.70
N ALA A 135 -4.57 -15.37 0.83
CA ALA A 135 -5.18 -14.15 1.35
C ALA A 135 -6.28 -13.63 0.39
N PRO A 136 -7.29 -12.89 0.87
CA PRO A 136 -8.10 -12.06 -0.02
C PRO A 136 -7.17 -11.27 -0.93
N SER A 137 -7.43 -11.29 -2.24
CA SER A 137 -6.49 -10.71 -3.21
C SER A 137 -7.18 -9.74 -4.15
N VAL A 138 -6.51 -8.65 -4.44
CA VAL A 138 -6.83 -7.72 -5.52
C VAL A 138 -5.60 -7.50 -6.40
N PHE A 139 -5.85 -7.40 -7.70
CA PHE A 139 -4.83 -7.16 -8.70
C PHE A 139 -5.24 -5.91 -9.49
N LEU A 140 -4.46 -4.87 -9.36
CA LEU A 140 -4.69 -3.59 -10.02
C LEU A 140 -4.03 -3.57 -11.39
N GLU A 141 -4.84 -3.50 -12.45
CA GLU A 141 -4.41 -3.05 -13.78
C GLU A 141 -4.68 -1.55 -13.86
N ARG A 142 -3.72 -0.76 -13.37
CA ARG A 142 -3.88 0.68 -13.29
C ARG A 142 -3.50 1.31 -14.60
N ALA A 143 -4.51 1.72 -15.38
CA ALA A 143 -4.34 2.40 -16.65
C ALA A 143 -3.44 1.63 -17.65
N PHE A 144 -3.41 2.03 -18.88
CA PHE A 144 -2.70 1.33 -19.94
C PHE A 144 -1.35 2.01 -20.22
N HIS A 145 -0.24 1.32 -19.94
CA HIS A 145 1.11 1.87 -20.13
C HIS A 145 1.50 2.03 -21.61
N ASP A 146 0.80 1.37 -22.51
CA ASP A 146 0.91 1.53 -23.96
C ASP A 146 0.14 2.76 -24.52
N ASN A 147 -0.78 3.34 -23.73
CA ASN A 147 -1.51 4.54 -24.09
C ASN A 147 -0.84 5.79 -23.52
N VAL A 148 -0.56 6.79 -24.37
CA VAL A 148 0.16 8.00 -23.98
C VAL A 148 -0.52 8.78 -22.85
N ALA A 149 -1.85 8.94 -22.89
CA ALA A 149 -2.58 9.68 -21.88
C ALA A 149 -2.55 8.95 -20.52
N ASP A 150 -2.73 7.64 -20.53
CA ASP A 150 -2.71 6.80 -19.32
C ASP A 150 -1.30 6.68 -18.74
N ALA A 151 -0.29 6.49 -19.60
CA ALA A 151 1.10 6.46 -19.17
C ALA A 151 1.54 7.79 -18.51
N ASN A 152 1.14 8.93 -19.09
CA ASN A 152 1.38 10.25 -18.49
C ASN A 152 0.61 10.41 -17.18
N TRP A 153 -0.64 9.97 -17.12
CA TRP A 153 -1.43 10.05 -15.90
C TRP A 153 -0.79 9.25 -14.74
N ILE A 154 -0.35 8.01 -15.00
CA ILE A 154 0.36 7.22 -13.98
C ILE A 154 1.57 7.99 -13.46
N LYS A 155 2.47 8.41 -14.37
CA LYS A 155 3.75 9.04 -14.01
C LYS A 155 3.59 10.34 -13.23
N ASN A 156 2.61 11.16 -13.61
CA ASN A 156 2.41 12.48 -13.03
C ASN A 156 1.59 12.45 -11.72
N ASN A 157 0.97 11.32 -11.38
CA ASN A 157 0.04 11.24 -10.24
C ASN A 157 0.40 10.14 -9.23
N LEU A 158 1.66 9.65 -9.21
CA LEU A 158 2.06 8.56 -8.31
C LEU A 158 1.72 8.84 -6.84
N ASP A 159 1.92 10.07 -6.34
CA ASP A 159 1.58 10.43 -4.95
C ASP A 159 0.06 10.41 -4.71
N ALA A 160 -0.71 11.02 -5.61
CA ALA A 160 -2.18 11.04 -5.49
C ALA A 160 -2.76 9.62 -5.55
N ILE A 161 -2.19 8.76 -6.40
CA ILE A 161 -2.57 7.36 -6.53
C ILE A 161 -2.20 6.59 -5.26
N ALA A 162 -0.99 6.77 -4.73
CA ALA A 162 -0.53 6.13 -3.50
C ALA A 162 -1.43 6.49 -2.32
N ARG A 163 -1.69 7.79 -2.14
CA ARG A 163 -2.61 8.31 -1.13
C ARG A 163 -4.01 7.71 -1.24
N ASN A 164 -4.57 7.70 -2.45
CA ASN A 164 -5.91 7.19 -2.73
C ASN A 164 -6.02 5.68 -2.46
N LEU A 165 -5.01 4.91 -2.84
CA LEU A 165 -4.97 3.47 -2.54
C LEU A 165 -4.94 3.20 -1.05
N VAL A 166 -4.13 3.92 -0.27
CA VAL A 166 -4.07 3.72 1.18
C VAL A 166 -5.35 4.20 1.84
N LEU A 167 -5.97 5.30 1.38
CA LEU A 167 -7.31 5.72 1.82
C LEU A 167 -8.34 4.60 1.60
N SER A 168 -8.34 3.96 0.43
CA SER A 168 -9.20 2.81 0.13
C SER A 168 -8.90 1.59 1.02
N LEU A 169 -7.63 1.33 1.34
CA LEU A 169 -7.25 0.26 2.27
C LEU A 169 -7.75 0.55 3.70
N THR A 170 -7.68 1.80 4.17
CA THR A 170 -8.21 2.17 5.50
C THR A 170 -9.71 2.00 5.57
N GLU A 171 -10.45 2.33 4.50
CA GLU A 171 -11.89 2.05 4.40
C GLU A 171 -12.17 0.54 4.42
N TYR A 172 -11.39 -0.24 3.65
CA TYR A 172 -11.53 -1.70 3.64
C TYR A 172 -11.32 -2.33 5.02
N PHE A 173 -10.34 -1.85 5.79
CA PHE A 173 -10.03 -2.35 7.12
C PHE A 173 -10.88 -1.73 8.23
N GLY A 174 -11.65 -0.67 7.95
CA GLY A 174 -12.44 0.06 8.93
C GLY A 174 -11.58 0.80 9.96
N ILE A 175 -10.45 1.35 9.54
CA ILE A 175 -9.53 2.14 10.36
C ILE A 175 -9.43 3.57 9.83
N PRO A 176 -9.04 4.56 10.65
CA PRO A 176 -8.86 5.93 10.18
C PRO A 176 -7.68 6.03 9.19
N PHE A 177 -7.87 6.88 8.17
CA PHE A 177 -6.79 7.30 7.30
C PHE A 177 -6.04 8.48 7.93
N TYR A 178 -4.73 8.45 7.79
CA TYR A 178 -3.88 9.54 8.22
C TYR A 178 -2.95 9.97 7.09
N GLU A 179 -2.84 11.29 6.90
CA GLU A 179 -1.85 11.84 5.98
C GLU A 179 -0.43 11.47 6.45
N ALA A 180 0.44 11.20 5.51
CA ALA A 180 1.84 11.01 5.80
C ALA A 180 2.42 12.36 6.29
N GLU A 181 2.61 12.51 7.58
CA GLU A 181 3.47 13.58 8.09
C GLU A 181 4.91 13.22 7.72
N LEU A 182 5.42 13.84 6.67
CA LEU A 182 6.77 13.58 6.19
C LEU A 182 7.79 13.92 7.29
N ASN A 183 8.35 12.87 7.91
CA ASN A 183 9.62 12.88 8.65
C ASN A 183 9.75 13.93 9.78
N ARG A 184 8.85 13.93 10.74
CA ARG A 184 9.20 14.54 12.04
C ARG A 184 10.05 13.57 12.82
N THR A 185 11.21 14.03 13.26
CA THR A 185 12.02 13.32 14.24
C THR A 185 11.57 13.71 15.65
N GLY A 186 11.42 12.71 16.51
CA GLY A 186 11.22 12.92 17.95
C GLY A 186 12.32 12.21 18.72
N MET A 187 12.48 12.58 19.97
CA MET A 187 13.36 11.90 20.92
C MET A 187 12.54 11.43 22.11
N VAL A 188 12.84 10.25 22.59
CA VAL A 188 12.30 9.75 23.87
C VAL A 188 12.80 10.64 25.01
N ASP A 189 11.88 11.09 25.85
CA ASP A 189 12.13 11.94 27.01
C ASP A 189 11.46 11.31 28.24
N VAL A 190 12.15 10.39 28.87
CA VAL A 190 11.72 9.73 30.11
C VAL A 190 12.73 9.94 31.21
N SER A 191 12.27 10.37 32.37
CA SER A 191 13.15 10.60 33.52
C SER A 191 13.70 9.32 34.15
N TRP A 192 13.11 8.17 33.87
CA TRP A 192 13.55 6.82 34.27
C TRP A 192 12.85 5.73 33.44
N GLY A 193 13.50 4.59 33.32
CA GLY A 193 12.93 3.44 32.58
C GLY A 193 13.02 3.57 31.07
N VAL A 194 11.96 3.18 30.37
CA VAL A 194 11.89 3.13 28.90
C VAL A 194 10.49 3.52 28.42
N LEU A 195 10.39 4.07 27.22
CA LEU A 195 9.14 4.32 26.55
C LEU A 195 8.65 3.03 25.86
N ASN A 196 7.45 2.58 26.22
CA ASN A 196 6.84 1.41 25.58
C ASN A 196 6.20 1.80 24.25
N ILE A 197 6.55 1.09 23.19
CA ILE A 197 5.92 1.15 21.87
C ILE A 197 4.92 0.00 21.79
N ARG A 198 3.64 0.32 21.56
CA ARG A 198 2.50 -0.59 21.74
C ARG A 198 1.76 -0.84 20.45
N ALA A 199 1.01 -1.95 20.41
CA ALA A 199 0.21 -2.35 19.25
C ALA A 199 -0.97 -1.39 18.95
N GLN A 200 -1.47 -0.66 19.96
CA GLN A 200 -2.57 0.30 19.84
C GLN A 200 -2.33 1.49 20.79
N PRO A 201 -2.97 2.66 20.58
CA PRO A 201 -2.83 3.84 21.43
C PRO A 201 -3.55 3.68 22.78
N ASN A 202 -3.13 2.68 23.54
CA ASN A 202 -3.73 2.31 24.83
C ASN A 202 -2.68 1.58 25.69
N GLN A 203 -2.63 1.89 26.98
CA GLN A 203 -1.66 1.32 27.94
C GLN A 203 -1.85 -0.18 28.19
N ASN A 204 -3.03 -0.74 27.91
CA ASN A 204 -3.36 -2.13 28.16
C ASN A 204 -3.11 -3.07 26.96
N THR A 205 -2.41 -2.59 25.93
CA THR A 205 -2.14 -3.36 24.71
C THR A 205 -0.70 -3.91 24.71
N PRO A 206 -0.44 -4.98 23.91
CA PRO A 206 0.90 -5.57 23.84
C PRO A 206 1.99 -4.55 23.54
N ILE A 207 3.13 -4.70 24.20
CA ILE A 207 4.35 -3.93 23.96
C ILE A 207 5.07 -4.61 22.79
N LEU A 208 5.34 -3.84 21.74
CA LEU A 208 6.05 -4.28 20.54
C LEU A 208 7.55 -4.00 20.62
N ALA A 209 7.94 -2.89 21.27
CA ALA A 209 9.31 -2.50 21.49
C ALA A 209 9.41 -1.58 22.73
N GLN A 210 10.65 -1.38 23.21
CA GLN A 210 10.97 -0.48 24.30
C GLN A 210 12.13 0.42 23.88
N ALA A 211 11.92 1.73 23.94
CA ALA A 211 12.91 2.73 23.57
C ALA A 211 13.46 3.43 24.83
N PRO A 212 14.80 3.45 25.03
CA PRO A 212 15.41 4.14 26.17
C PRO A 212 15.32 5.66 26.02
N ASP A 213 15.61 6.38 27.11
CA ASP A 213 15.72 7.82 27.07
C ASP A 213 16.73 8.30 26.01
N GLY A 214 16.43 9.41 25.35
CA GLY A 214 17.23 9.98 24.27
C GLY A 214 17.18 9.18 22.94
N ALA A 215 16.41 8.07 22.85
CA ALA A 215 16.32 7.31 21.62
C ALA A 215 15.59 8.10 20.53
N PRO A 216 16.14 8.15 19.28
CA PRO A 216 15.47 8.81 18.17
C PRO A 216 14.28 7.98 17.67
N LEU A 217 13.19 8.67 17.35
CA LEU A 217 11.97 8.12 16.79
C LEU A 217 11.63 8.85 15.49
N THR A 218 11.14 8.13 14.49
CA THR A 218 10.43 8.76 13.39
C THR A 218 8.95 8.84 13.75
N ILE A 219 8.42 10.06 13.85
CA ILE A 219 6.99 10.30 14.08
C ILE A 219 6.25 10.14 12.76
N LEU A 220 5.35 9.20 12.71
CA LEU A 220 4.54 8.89 11.52
C LEU A 220 3.16 9.54 11.61
N ASN A 221 2.62 9.70 12.85
CA ASN A 221 1.34 10.34 13.08
C ASN A 221 1.07 10.66 14.55
N ARG A 222 0.02 11.48 14.82
CA ARG A 222 -0.49 11.80 16.16
C ARG A 222 -1.98 11.53 16.26
N SER A 223 -2.41 10.85 17.32
CA SER A 223 -3.82 10.59 17.63
C SER A 223 -4.05 10.58 19.14
N ASN A 224 -4.91 11.49 19.64
CA ASN A 224 -5.38 11.51 21.05
C ASN A 224 -4.25 11.39 22.09
N GLY A 225 -3.17 12.16 21.94
CA GLY A 225 -2.05 12.14 22.88
C GLY A 225 -1.04 11.01 22.66
N TRP A 226 -1.28 10.12 21.71
CA TRP A 226 -0.35 9.08 21.29
C TRP A 226 0.29 9.45 19.95
N TYR A 227 1.55 9.04 19.75
CA TYR A 227 2.22 9.07 18.45
C TYR A 227 2.33 7.67 17.88
N LEU A 228 2.01 7.52 16.61
CA LEU A 228 2.47 6.37 15.82
C LEU A 228 3.92 6.65 15.47
N VAL A 229 4.82 5.77 15.87
CA VAL A 229 6.26 5.94 15.72
C VAL A 229 6.90 4.74 15.03
N ASN A 230 7.98 4.98 14.32
CA ASN A 230 8.91 3.93 13.91
C ASN A 230 10.17 4.04 14.78
N TYR A 231 10.46 2.98 15.51
CA TYR A 231 11.67 2.81 16.29
C TYR A 231 12.42 1.56 15.81
N ASN A 232 13.57 1.76 15.17
CA ASN A 232 14.41 0.68 14.64
C ASN A 232 13.65 -0.34 13.80
N GLY A 233 12.71 0.13 12.94
CA GLY A 233 11.89 -0.73 12.09
C GLY A 233 10.61 -1.27 12.76
N THR A 234 10.44 -1.07 14.07
CA THR A 234 9.19 -1.42 14.77
C THR A 234 8.23 -0.25 14.73
N ILE A 235 7.07 -0.43 14.09
CA ILE A 235 5.99 0.54 14.05
C ILE A 235 4.98 0.23 15.15
N GLY A 236 4.63 1.24 15.95
CA GLY A 236 3.66 1.12 17.03
C GLY A 236 3.35 2.46 17.67
N TYR A 237 2.51 2.44 18.69
CA TYR A 237 2.04 3.63 19.39
C TYR A 237 2.83 3.88 20.68
N ALA A 238 3.28 5.12 20.86
CA ALA A 238 3.94 5.58 22.07
C ALA A 238 3.22 6.81 22.65
N SER A 239 3.20 6.98 23.97
CA SER A 239 2.58 8.16 24.60
C SER A 239 3.35 9.41 24.22
N GLY A 240 2.62 10.42 23.75
CA GLY A 240 3.19 11.71 23.39
C GLY A 240 3.74 12.51 24.58
N ASP A 241 3.36 12.15 25.80
CA ASP A 241 3.85 12.80 27.02
C ASP A 241 5.36 12.56 27.28
N PHE A 242 5.93 11.57 26.60
CA PHE A 242 7.31 11.11 26.73
C PHE A 242 8.11 11.26 25.44
N ILE A 243 7.70 12.18 24.55
CA ILE A 243 8.37 12.41 23.27
C ILE A 243 8.52 13.91 23.04
N THR A 244 9.77 14.36 22.91
CA THR A 244 10.10 15.70 22.45
C THR A 244 10.23 15.69 20.92
N ILE A 245 9.53 16.58 20.23
CA ILE A 245 9.56 16.71 18.75
C ILE A 245 10.55 17.82 18.39
N ASN A 246 11.42 17.54 17.43
CA ASN A 246 12.39 18.48 16.86
C ASN A 246 11.85 19.18 15.61
#